data_f02f32d01db6525a176613f46978cabf
#
_entry.id   f02f32d01db6525a176613f46978cabf
#
_cell.length_a   1.000
_cell.length_b   1.000
_cell.length_c   1.000
_cell.angle_alpha   90.00
_cell.angle_beta   90.00
_cell.angle_gamma   90.00
#
_symmetry.space_group_name_H-M   'P 1'
#
loop_
_entity.id
_entity.type
_entity.pdbx_description
1 polymer ?
#
loop_
_entity_poly.entity_id
_entity_poly.type
_entity_poly.pdbx_seq_one_letter_code
_entity_poly.pdbx_strand_id
1 'polypeptide(L)' 'MEDGVEQDRTGLSELRAIRRWRRDQLLALGFSPKDATALTKAPVDLGEVRKLLGAGCPPETARRILL' A
#
# COMPACT_ATOMS: atom_id res chain seq x y z
N MET A 1 -6.53 -10.54 -30.49
CA MET A 1 -5.73 -11.71 -30.17
C MET A 1 -4.62 -11.35 -29.19
N GLU A 2 -3.59 -10.75 -29.66
CA GLU A 2 -2.53 -10.27 -28.79
C GLU A 2 -3.04 -9.19 -27.88
N ASP A 3 -3.99 -8.43 -28.33
CA ASP A 3 -4.57 -7.35 -27.53
C ASP A 3 -5.17 -7.87 -26.25
N GLY A 4 -5.87 -9.00 -26.31
CA GLY A 4 -6.45 -9.57 -25.11
C GLY A 4 -5.39 -10.01 -24.11
N VAL A 5 -4.33 -10.61 -24.61
CA VAL A 5 -3.22 -11.04 -23.75
C VAL A 5 -2.49 -9.84 -23.18
N GLU A 6 -2.29 -8.82 -23.98
CA GLU A 6 -1.65 -7.60 -23.53
C GLU A 6 -2.48 -6.90 -22.46
N GLN A 7 -3.78 -6.86 -22.64
CA GLN A 7 -4.67 -6.26 -21.66
C GLN A 7 -4.58 -6.99 -20.31
N ASP A 8 -4.55 -8.31 -20.34
CA ASP A 8 -4.41 -9.08 -19.12
C ASP A 8 -3.08 -8.79 -18.45
N ARG A 9 -2.00 -8.74 -19.22
CA ARG A 9 -0.70 -8.40 -18.67
C ARG A 9 -0.68 -6.97 -18.14
N THR A 10 -1.28 -6.06 -18.88
CA THR A 10 -1.33 -4.67 -18.47
C THR A 10 -2.07 -4.53 -17.16
N GLY A 11 -3.19 -5.22 -17.01
CA GLY A 11 -3.94 -5.21 -15.77
C GLY A 11 -3.13 -5.73 -14.60
N LEU A 12 -2.41 -6.83 -14.78
CA LEU A 12 -1.55 -7.38 -13.74
C LEU A 12 -0.39 -6.45 -13.43
N SER A 13 0.20 -5.85 -14.45
CA SER A 13 1.30 -4.91 -14.27
C SER A 13 0.84 -3.68 -13.52
N GLU A 14 -0.33 -3.17 -13.81
CA GLU A 14 -0.90 -2.03 -13.11
C GLU A 14 -1.15 -2.34 -11.64
N LEU A 15 -1.72 -3.51 -11.35
CA LEU A 15 -1.96 -3.93 -9.99
C LEU A 15 -0.65 -4.05 -9.20
N ARG A 16 0.37 -4.63 -9.83
CA ARG A 16 1.69 -4.75 -9.19
C ARG A 16 2.32 -3.39 -8.97
N ALA A 17 2.19 -2.50 -9.95
CA ALA A 17 2.72 -1.15 -9.83
C ALA A 17 2.02 -0.38 -8.72
N ILE A 18 0.71 -0.51 -8.60
CA ILE A 18 -0.06 0.14 -7.54
C ILE A 18 0.36 -0.40 -6.17
N ARG A 19 0.49 -1.71 -6.03
CA ARG A 19 0.91 -2.32 -4.77
C ARG A 19 2.32 -1.88 -4.39
N ARG A 20 3.22 -1.85 -5.36
CA ARG A 20 4.60 -1.40 -5.12
C ARG A 20 4.61 0.06 -4.69
N TRP A 21 3.86 0.89 -5.39
CA TRP A 21 3.75 2.31 -5.05
C TRP A 21 3.21 2.50 -3.63
N ARG A 22 2.16 1.77 -3.27
CA ARG A 22 1.58 1.84 -1.93
C ARG A 22 2.60 1.42 -0.87
N ARG A 23 3.31 0.33 -1.13
CA ARG A 23 4.34 -0.14 -0.21
C ARG A 23 5.43 0.91 -0.05
N ASP A 24 5.87 1.50 -1.15
CA ASP A 24 6.90 2.53 -1.12
C ASP A 24 6.43 3.76 -0.33
N GLN A 25 5.18 4.15 -0.48
CA GLN A 25 4.60 5.25 0.29
C GLN A 25 4.57 4.92 1.78
N LEU A 26 4.19 3.71 2.12
CA LEU A 26 4.16 3.27 3.51
C LEU A 26 5.55 3.23 4.13
N LEU A 27 6.54 2.76 3.37
CA LEU A 27 7.93 2.79 3.82
C LEU A 27 8.41 4.22 4.06
N ALA A 28 8.05 5.13 3.17
CA ALA A 28 8.41 6.53 3.29
C ALA A 28 7.75 7.17 4.52
N LEU A 29 6.61 6.66 4.94
CA LEU A 29 5.91 7.15 6.13
C LEU A 29 6.49 6.58 7.44
N GLY A 30 7.42 5.66 7.35
CA GLY A 30 8.12 5.14 8.52
C GLY A 30 7.73 3.72 8.92
N PHE A 31 6.89 3.03 8.14
CA PHE A 31 6.57 1.64 8.44
C PHE A 31 7.73 0.73 8.08
N SER A 32 7.87 -0.37 8.82
CA SER A 32 8.84 -1.40 8.47
C SER A 32 8.42 -2.10 7.17
N PRO A 33 9.36 -2.74 6.45
CA PRO A 33 9.00 -3.48 5.24
C PRO A 33 7.91 -4.53 5.49
N LYS A 34 7.95 -5.19 6.61
CA LYS A 34 6.94 -6.18 6.98
C LYS A 34 5.57 -5.53 7.16
N ASP A 35 5.51 -4.45 7.87
CA ASP A 35 4.25 -3.74 8.12
C ASP A 35 3.73 -3.08 6.84
N ALA A 36 4.61 -2.51 6.04
CA ALA A 36 4.23 -1.93 4.75
C ALA A 36 3.60 -2.98 3.84
N THR A 37 4.19 -4.18 3.79
CA THR A 37 3.64 -5.27 3.00
C THR A 37 2.28 -5.71 3.53
N ALA A 38 2.14 -5.85 4.84
CA ALA A 38 0.88 -6.23 5.45
C ALA A 38 -0.22 -5.20 5.17
N LEU A 39 0.09 -3.91 5.30
CA LEU A 39 -0.86 -2.84 5.02
C LEU A 39 -1.21 -2.75 3.55
N THR A 40 -0.28 -3.08 2.66
CA THR A 40 -0.55 -3.10 1.23
C THR A 40 -1.55 -4.18 0.85
N LYS A 41 -1.51 -5.32 1.53
CA LYS A 41 -2.43 -6.43 1.29
C LYS A 41 -3.80 -6.19 1.92
N ALA A 42 -3.86 -5.41 2.98
CA ALA A 42 -5.11 -5.10 3.66
C ALA A 42 -5.87 -4.00 2.88
N PRO A 43 -7.21 -3.96 2.97
CA PRO A 43 -7.99 -2.91 2.33
C PRO A 43 -7.89 -1.60 3.13
N VAL A 44 -6.70 -1.06 3.22
CA VAL A 44 -6.40 0.15 4.00
C VAL A 44 -6.20 1.32 3.05
N ASP A 45 -6.83 2.44 3.38
CA ASP A 45 -6.71 3.67 2.61
C ASP A 45 -5.48 4.45 3.06
N LEU A 46 -4.63 4.82 2.12
CA LEU A 46 -3.45 5.63 2.42
C LEU A 46 -3.80 6.97 3.05
N GLY A 47 -4.93 7.55 2.68
CA GLY A 47 -5.40 8.79 3.28
C GLY A 47 -5.63 8.65 4.78
N GLU A 48 -6.20 7.52 5.20
CA GLU A 48 -6.41 7.21 6.61
C GLU A 48 -5.08 7.05 7.33
N VAL A 49 -4.13 6.37 6.70
CA VAL A 49 -2.79 6.18 7.26
C VAL A 49 -2.14 7.54 7.49
N ARG A 50 -2.18 8.41 6.50
CA ARG A 50 -1.59 9.73 6.59
C ARG A 50 -2.23 10.58 7.69
N LYS A 51 -3.54 10.46 7.83
CA LYS A 51 -4.27 11.16 8.88
C LYS A 51 -3.80 10.74 10.25
N LEU A 52 -3.68 9.45 10.49
CA LEU A 52 -3.23 8.93 11.77
C LEU A 52 -1.81 9.41 12.10
N LEU A 53 -0.90 9.29 11.13
CA LEU A 53 0.47 9.73 11.33
C LEU A 53 0.56 11.24 11.51
N GLY A 54 -0.24 11.99 10.77
CA GLY A 54 -0.29 13.45 10.89
C GLY A 54 -0.83 13.90 12.24
N ALA A 55 -1.65 13.08 12.88
CA ALA A 55 -2.17 13.37 14.22
C ALA A 55 -1.17 12.99 15.33
N GLY A 56 0.03 12.53 14.98
CA GLY A 56 1.05 12.17 15.94
C GLY A 56 1.09 10.71 16.31
N CYS A 57 0.30 9.87 15.63
CA CYS A 57 0.28 8.44 15.90
C CYS A 57 1.54 7.79 15.32
N PRO A 58 2.32 7.05 16.12
CA PRO A 58 3.50 6.35 15.58
C PRO A 58 3.08 5.26 14.59
N PRO A 59 3.96 4.90 13.64
CA PRO A 59 3.63 3.85 12.67
C PRO A 59 3.17 2.53 13.30
N GLU A 60 3.81 2.10 14.37
CA GLU A 60 3.42 0.87 15.05
C GLU A 60 1.99 0.92 15.58
N THR A 61 1.62 2.03 16.17
CA THR A 61 0.27 2.22 16.70
C THR A 61 -0.73 2.33 15.57
N ALA A 62 -0.39 3.05 14.52
CA ALA A 62 -1.24 3.17 13.33
C ALA A 62 -1.52 1.79 12.73
N ARG A 63 -0.49 0.94 12.63
CA ARG A 63 -0.65 -0.42 12.16
C ARG A 63 -1.67 -1.19 12.99
N ARG A 64 -1.59 -1.08 14.30
CA ARG A 64 -2.52 -1.77 15.20
C ARG A 64 -3.95 -1.30 15.01
N ILE A 65 -4.14 -0.02 14.79
CA ILE A 65 -5.47 0.56 14.57
C ILE A 65 -6.03 0.09 13.23
N LEU A 66 -5.20 0.03 12.20
CA LEU A 66 -5.63 -0.25 10.83
C LEU A 66 -5.72 -1.75 10.53
N LEU A 67 -5.00 -2.57 11.22
CA LEU A 67 -5.06 -4.01 11.10
C LEU A 67 -5.71 -4.61 12.36
#